data_f87c60cdb435c427dc33ebaaf35f3bde
#
_entry.id   f87c60cdb435c427dc33ebaaf35f3bde
#
_cell.length_a   1.000
_cell.length_b   1.000
_cell.length_c   1.000
_cell.angle_alpha   90.00
_cell.angle_beta   90.00
_cell.angle_gamma   90.00
#
_symmetry.space_group_name_H-M   'P 1'
#
loop_
_entity.id
_entity.type
_entity.pdbx_description
1 polymer ?
#
loop_
_entity_poly.entity_id
_entity_poly.type
_entity_poly.pdbx_seq_one_letter_code
_entity_poly.pdbx_strand_id
1 'polypeptide(L)'
;MAPPLPTVAAQGQGSVGSDQLNTYVQTVQNFAQLRSFVALNDMSVQVLGGASEGDGSQGLFWYDASSTATDDNATVIVPTGNTQGAWLLLPPGDQSPGNFASLDVSGNAVVGGNLSVGGALTATGVATFDADVLMIGTGEAQVPAGTTAQRSASPAPGMIRYNTSLSIFEGYGGSWIPFGATGVVQPPNCRLTLSSGVPVLSSAVNSSAGVILTPYNGNAAPQWNGSAWSSAVFPEISQALSDTVNSPAAAIANSLYNVYLWYKAGVATLSRGPVVTNPSLSLTRVNGFLVNTLAITNGPAAGYGLYVGTIATDVSGLGVTFNPTPAAASGGPTTGAGGVNPGAWIGLWNTFNRVSVGASAQDSKTSWNGVGGSSWAASDASTKNKITYVAGNAYDSVTASFVDYVTGISTTVVIAAFGIGVDSVSVQSGDAGLAGADAQNGASSGNRGSYSGIPGVGQHYLQALELTSATNSTIYGLYAAGVQAHGLSAQVWF
;
A
#
# COMPACT_ATOMS: atom_id res chain seq x y z
N MET A 1 14.46 -45.10 -75.54
CA MET A 1 13.94 -44.03 -76.40
C MET A 1 13.21 -43.07 -75.44
N ALA A 2 13.79 -41.89 -75.23
CA ALA A 2 13.09 -40.83 -74.50
C ALA A 2 11.92 -40.34 -75.36
N PRO A 3 10.75 -40.09 -74.79
CA PRO A 3 9.65 -39.50 -75.55
C PRO A 3 10.09 -38.13 -76.12
N PRO A 4 9.64 -37.79 -77.35
CA PRO A 4 9.97 -36.50 -77.95
C PRO A 4 9.38 -35.44 -77.10
N LEU A 5 10.20 -34.34 -76.92
CA LEU A 5 9.73 -33.10 -76.30
C LEU A 5 8.46 -32.64 -77.02
N PRO A 6 7.45 -32.16 -76.29
CA PRO A 6 6.28 -31.59 -76.93
C PRO A 6 6.71 -30.42 -77.78
N THR A 7 6.59 -30.55 -79.12
CA THR A 7 6.64 -29.42 -80.03
C THR A 7 5.52 -28.46 -79.62
N VAL A 8 5.87 -27.27 -79.26
CA VAL A 8 4.87 -26.19 -79.11
C VAL A 8 4.25 -26.01 -80.49
N ALA A 9 3.03 -26.50 -80.65
CA ALA A 9 2.27 -26.23 -81.86
C ALA A 9 2.17 -24.76 -82.06
N ALA A 10 2.57 -24.25 -83.20
CA ALA A 10 2.36 -22.90 -83.58
C ALA A 10 0.86 -22.61 -83.63
N GLN A 11 0.28 -22.21 -82.56
CA GLN A 11 -1.06 -21.64 -82.53
C GLN A 11 -0.96 -20.25 -83.07
N GLY A 12 -1.80 -19.96 -84.05
CA GLY A 12 -1.79 -18.75 -84.86
C GLY A 12 -1.76 -17.48 -84.03
N GLN A 13 -0.94 -16.61 -84.54
CA GLN A 13 -0.89 -15.12 -84.43
C GLN A 13 -1.75 -14.52 -83.29
N GLY A 14 -1.31 -14.65 -82.09
CA GLY A 14 -1.50 -13.72 -81.04
C GLY A 14 -0.10 -13.37 -80.53
N SER A 15 0.29 -12.11 -80.50
CA SER A 15 1.56 -11.72 -79.89
C SER A 15 1.48 -12.11 -78.39
N VAL A 16 2.19 -13.18 -78.05
CA VAL A 16 2.45 -13.51 -76.65
C VAL A 16 3.36 -12.41 -76.13
N GLY A 17 2.87 -11.55 -75.27
CA GLY A 17 3.66 -10.49 -74.63
C GLY A 17 4.88 -11.10 -73.96
N SER A 18 6.00 -10.36 -73.96
CA SER A 18 7.28 -10.75 -73.35
C SER A 18 7.14 -11.32 -71.92
N ASP A 19 6.10 -10.94 -71.24
CA ASP A 19 5.82 -11.33 -69.85
C ASP A 19 5.34 -12.78 -69.67
N GLN A 20 4.82 -13.42 -70.75
CA GLN A 20 4.37 -14.84 -70.68
C GLN A 20 5.47 -15.83 -71.04
N LEU A 21 6.56 -15.40 -71.68
CA LEU A 21 7.68 -16.26 -72.01
C LEU A 21 8.59 -16.55 -70.80
N ASN A 22 8.52 -15.73 -69.76
CA ASN A 22 9.33 -15.90 -68.54
C ASN A 22 8.73 -16.84 -67.48
N THR A 23 7.59 -17.47 -67.75
CA THR A 23 6.87 -18.26 -66.75
C THR A 23 7.28 -19.73 -66.75
N TYR A 24 8.07 -20.21 -67.70
CA TYR A 24 8.53 -21.59 -67.77
C TYR A 24 10.06 -21.66 -67.83
N VAL A 25 10.69 -22.13 -66.75
CA VAL A 25 12.11 -22.50 -66.76
C VAL A 25 12.22 -23.72 -67.64
N GLN A 26 12.85 -23.59 -68.83
CA GLN A 26 13.13 -24.71 -69.69
C GLN A 26 14.27 -25.56 -69.11
N THR A 27 14.21 -26.86 -69.32
CA THR A 27 15.22 -27.78 -68.80
C THR A 27 16.01 -28.40 -69.94
N VAL A 28 17.34 -28.38 -69.82
CA VAL A 28 18.26 -29.05 -70.73
C VAL A 28 19.08 -30.09 -69.96
N GLN A 29 19.48 -31.15 -70.66
CA GLN A 29 20.16 -32.32 -70.06
C GLN A 29 21.63 -32.00 -69.67
N ASN A 30 22.30 -31.18 -70.50
CA ASN A 30 23.72 -30.90 -70.31
C ASN A 30 24.17 -29.60 -71.01
N PHE A 31 25.43 -29.20 -70.81
CA PHE A 31 26.01 -28.02 -71.42
C PHE A 31 26.03 -28.07 -72.96
N ALA A 32 26.15 -29.22 -73.60
CA ALA A 32 26.11 -29.32 -75.05
C ALA A 32 24.74 -28.91 -75.61
N GLN A 33 23.64 -29.28 -74.88
CA GLN A 33 22.30 -28.85 -75.24
C GLN A 33 22.13 -27.35 -74.92
N LEU A 34 22.67 -26.86 -73.79
CA LEU A 34 22.59 -25.44 -73.44
C LEU A 34 23.29 -24.55 -74.49
N ARG A 35 24.46 -24.97 -75.02
CA ARG A 35 25.17 -24.29 -76.10
C ARG A 35 24.41 -24.24 -77.43
N SER A 36 23.60 -25.21 -77.68
CA SER A 36 22.76 -25.24 -78.90
C SER A 36 21.38 -24.59 -78.67
N PHE A 37 21.11 -24.19 -77.51
CA PHE A 37 19.82 -23.60 -77.15
C PHE A 37 19.68 -22.15 -77.67
N VAL A 38 18.55 -21.87 -78.30
CA VAL A 38 18.29 -20.50 -78.80
C VAL A 38 18.02 -19.58 -77.63
N ALA A 39 19.01 -18.78 -77.31
CA ALA A 39 18.98 -17.89 -76.17
C ALA A 39 18.23 -16.59 -76.46
N LEU A 40 17.36 -16.16 -75.58
CA LEU A 40 16.78 -14.84 -75.53
C LEU A 40 17.35 -14.13 -74.30
N ASN A 41 17.58 -12.82 -74.39
CA ASN A 41 18.11 -12.08 -73.24
C ASN A 41 17.21 -12.24 -72.03
N ASP A 42 17.83 -12.36 -70.86
CA ASP A 42 17.18 -12.54 -69.54
C ASP A 42 16.40 -13.89 -69.44
N MET A 43 16.59 -14.83 -70.37
CA MET A 43 16.00 -16.15 -70.25
C MET A 43 16.76 -17.00 -69.26
N SER A 44 16.03 -17.82 -68.45
CA SER A 44 16.62 -18.78 -67.54
C SER A 44 16.37 -20.20 -68.00
N VAL A 45 17.35 -21.10 -67.80
CA VAL A 45 17.30 -22.53 -68.17
C VAL A 45 17.86 -23.36 -67.02
N GLN A 46 17.13 -24.38 -66.64
CA GLN A 46 17.63 -25.38 -65.68
C GLN A 46 18.48 -26.39 -66.41
N VAL A 47 19.74 -26.56 -66.05
CA VAL A 47 20.65 -27.55 -66.58
C VAL A 47 20.76 -28.71 -65.57
N LEU A 48 20.59 -29.96 -66.04
CA LEU A 48 20.60 -31.12 -65.18
C LEU A 48 22.00 -31.70 -64.94
N GLY A 49 23.02 -31.30 -65.73
CA GLY A 49 24.41 -31.63 -65.52
C GLY A 49 25.31 -31.00 -66.58
N GLY A 50 26.62 -31.09 -66.43
CA GLY A 50 27.61 -30.58 -67.40
C GLY A 50 27.76 -31.48 -68.61
N ALA A 51 28.19 -32.72 -68.46
CA ALA A 51 28.32 -33.77 -69.47
C ALA A 51 27.12 -34.73 -69.50
N SER A 52 26.61 -35.08 -68.30
CA SER A 52 25.44 -35.95 -68.10
C SER A 52 24.63 -35.47 -66.87
N GLU A 53 23.35 -35.78 -66.85
CA GLU A 53 22.46 -35.52 -65.77
C GLU A 53 23.02 -36.02 -64.41
N GLY A 54 23.07 -35.15 -63.38
CA GLY A 54 23.48 -35.52 -62.03
C GLY A 54 24.99 -35.62 -61.80
N ASP A 55 25.84 -35.16 -62.73
CA ASP A 55 27.30 -35.12 -62.59
C ASP A 55 27.88 -34.06 -61.64
N GLY A 56 27.04 -33.30 -60.96
CA GLY A 56 27.42 -32.27 -59.99
C GLY A 56 27.51 -30.87 -60.61
N SER A 57 27.31 -30.76 -61.93
CA SER A 57 27.37 -29.48 -62.67
C SER A 57 25.98 -28.94 -63.01
N GLN A 58 24.95 -29.46 -62.32
CA GLN A 58 23.57 -28.98 -62.46
C GLN A 58 23.38 -27.58 -61.89
N GLY A 59 22.50 -26.79 -62.47
CA GLY A 59 22.22 -25.43 -61.99
C GLY A 59 21.22 -24.67 -62.86
N LEU A 60 20.80 -23.56 -62.35
CA LEU A 60 19.98 -22.60 -63.07
C LEU A 60 20.92 -21.59 -63.78
N PHE A 61 20.85 -21.52 -65.07
CA PHE A 61 21.62 -20.58 -65.89
C PHE A 61 20.69 -19.53 -66.48
N TRP A 62 21.14 -18.29 -66.45
CA TRP A 62 20.46 -17.19 -67.13
C TRP A 62 21.31 -16.67 -68.27
N TYR A 63 20.67 -16.17 -69.33
CA TYR A 63 21.36 -15.67 -70.47
C TYR A 63 21.52 -14.17 -70.46
N ASP A 64 22.76 -13.70 -70.50
CA ASP A 64 23.10 -12.28 -70.66
C ASP A 64 23.65 -12.08 -72.09
N ALA A 65 22.87 -11.46 -72.97
CA ALA A 65 23.24 -11.18 -74.33
C ALA A 65 24.41 -10.21 -74.45
N SER A 66 24.70 -9.41 -73.41
CA SER A 66 25.79 -8.43 -73.37
C SER A 66 27.10 -9.02 -72.81
N SER A 67 27.06 -10.22 -72.26
CA SER A 67 28.21 -10.83 -71.62
C SER A 67 29.37 -11.03 -72.61
N THR A 68 30.57 -10.67 -72.19
CA THR A 68 31.85 -10.93 -72.87
C THR A 68 32.68 -11.99 -72.12
N ALA A 69 32.06 -12.68 -71.18
CA ALA A 69 32.74 -13.70 -70.40
C ALA A 69 33.14 -14.90 -71.22
N THR A 70 34.32 -15.45 -70.93
CA THR A 70 34.85 -16.62 -71.64
C THR A 70 34.20 -17.90 -71.09
N ASP A 71 33.85 -18.83 -71.97
CA ASP A 71 33.32 -20.14 -71.61
C ASP A 71 34.33 -20.88 -70.71
N ASP A 72 33.92 -21.24 -69.52
CA ASP A 72 34.71 -21.98 -68.51
C ASP A 72 34.24 -23.43 -68.38
N ASN A 73 33.21 -23.80 -69.15
CA ASN A 73 32.58 -25.10 -69.12
C ASN A 73 32.08 -25.56 -67.70
N ALA A 74 31.75 -24.55 -66.85
CA ALA A 74 31.26 -24.77 -65.50
C ALA A 74 30.22 -23.73 -65.12
N THR A 75 30.59 -22.46 -65.06
CA THR A 75 29.74 -21.34 -64.57
C THR A 75 29.37 -20.37 -65.71
N VAL A 76 30.13 -20.37 -66.77
CA VAL A 76 29.91 -19.56 -67.96
C VAL A 76 29.87 -20.48 -69.15
N ILE A 77 28.74 -20.54 -69.86
CA ILE A 77 28.56 -21.37 -71.05
C ILE A 77 28.20 -20.45 -72.22
N VAL A 78 29.07 -20.43 -73.22
CA VAL A 78 28.86 -19.60 -74.43
C VAL A 78 28.15 -20.42 -75.52
N PRO A 79 27.03 -19.94 -76.11
CA PRO A 79 26.35 -20.63 -77.21
C PRO A 79 27.28 -20.88 -78.41
N THR A 80 27.11 -21.99 -79.07
CA THR A 80 27.93 -22.32 -80.18
C THR A 80 27.83 -21.34 -81.36
N GLY A 81 28.98 -20.80 -81.76
CA GLY A 81 29.03 -19.79 -82.82
C GLY A 81 28.83 -18.32 -82.36
N ASN A 82 28.61 -18.05 -81.11
CA ASN A 82 28.47 -16.71 -80.60
C ASN A 82 29.85 -16.13 -80.22
N THR A 83 30.02 -14.84 -80.47
CA THR A 83 31.19 -14.05 -80.03
C THR A 83 30.84 -13.10 -78.87
N GLN A 84 29.55 -12.98 -78.54
CA GLN A 84 29.02 -12.20 -77.45
C GLN A 84 27.73 -12.88 -76.95
N GLY A 85 27.50 -12.76 -75.65
CA GLY A 85 26.40 -13.39 -74.92
C GLY A 85 26.80 -14.75 -74.34
N ALA A 86 26.45 -14.96 -73.08
CA ALA A 86 26.75 -16.17 -72.36
C ALA A 86 25.59 -16.57 -71.39
N TRP A 87 25.48 -17.87 -71.17
CA TRP A 87 24.73 -18.40 -70.07
C TRP A 87 25.59 -18.36 -68.80
N LEU A 88 25.10 -17.68 -67.77
CA LEU A 88 25.77 -17.52 -66.50
C LEU A 88 25.07 -18.33 -65.46
N LEU A 89 25.82 -19.17 -64.72
CA LEU A 89 25.29 -19.92 -63.61
C LEU A 89 24.84 -18.99 -62.50
N LEU A 90 23.61 -19.08 -62.13
CA LEU A 90 23.15 -18.42 -60.90
C LEU A 90 23.78 -19.12 -59.70
N PRO A 91 24.56 -18.39 -58.86
CA PRO A 91 25.23 -19.01 -57.73
C PRO A 91 24.21 -19.72 -56.81
N PRO A 92 24.51 -20.91 -56.29
CA PRO A 92 23.66 -21.59 -55.31
C PRO A 92 23.44 -20.75 -54.01
N GLY A 93 24.20 -19.70 -53.84
CA GLY A 93 24.12 -18.79 -52.71
C GLY A 93 22.96 -17.80 -52.76
N ASP A 94 22.29 -17.59 -53.89
CA ASP A 94 21.05 -16.82 -53.92
C ASP A 94 19.82 -17.58 -53.46
N GLN A 95 19.97 -18.86 -53.12
CA GLN A 95 19.01 -19.62 -52.30
C GLN A 95 19.35 -19.63 -50.80
N SER A 96 20.42 -18.98 -50.38
CA SER A 96 20.55 -18.51 -48.99
C SER A 96 19.41 -17.56 -48.68
N PRO A 97 18.88 -17.57 -47.43
CA PRO A 97 17.75 -16.72 -47.08
C PRO A 97 18.02 -15.31 -47.56
N GLY A 98 17.22 -14.88 -48.55
CA GLY A 98 17.47 -13.70 -49.31
C GLY A 98 17.71 -12.48 -48.39
N ASN A 99 18.92 -11.94 -48.47
CA ASN A 99 19.24 -10.70 -47.79
C ASN A 99 18.62 -9.55 -48.63
N PHE A 100 17.29 -9.48 -48.59
CA PHE A 100 16.57 -8.41 -49.28
C PHE A 100 16.77 -7.12 -48.49
N ALA A 101 17.22 -6.08 -49.14
CA ALA A 101 17.24 -4.75 -48.56
C ALA A 101 15.81 -4.28 -48.18
N SER A 102 14.81 -4.75 -48.90
CA SER A 102 13.39 -4.62 -48.57
C SER A 102 12.60 -5.76 -49.23
N LEU A 103 11.59 -6.27 -48.52
CA LEU A 103 10.58 -7.18 -49.02
C LEU A 103 9.22 -6.49 -48.96
N ASP A 104 8.65 -6.14 -50.11
CA ASP A 104 7.29 -5.62 -50.21
C ASP A 104 6.33 -6.71 -50.66
N VAL A 105 5.41 -7.10 -49.79
CA VAL A 105 4.41 -8.12 -50.07
C VAL A 105 3.03 -7.44 -50.11
N SER A 106 2.51 -7.25 -51.30
CA SER A 106 1.20 -6.61 -51.55
C SER A 106 -0.01 -7.45 -51.05
N GLY A 107 0.22 -8.71 -50.64
CA GLY A 107 -0.77 -9.64 -50.12
C GLY A 107 -0.35 -10.24 -48.78
N ASN A 108 -0.73 -11.50 -48.54
CA ASN A 108 -0.39 -12.19 -47.32
C ASN A 108 1.01 -12.82 -47.41
N ALA A 109 1.85 -12.61 -46.39
CA ALA A 109 3.07 -13.38 -46.19
C ALA A 109 2.81 -14.50 -45.18
N VAL A 110 3.19 -15.74 -45.51
CA VAL A 110 3.10 -16.87 -44.60
C VAL A 110 4.53 -17.34 -44.29
N VAL A 111 4.89 -17.32 -43.00
CA VAL A 111 6.15 -17.87 -42.50
C VAL A 111 5.84 -19.21 -41.82
N GLY A 112 6.25 -20.30 -42.45
CA GLY A 112 5.99 -21.68 -41.97
C GLY A 112 6.84 -22.09 -40.75
N GLY A 113 7.76 -21.24 -40.30
CA GLY A 113 8.64 -21.47 -39.17
C GLY A 113 8.72 -20.25 -38.25
N ASN A 114 9.85 -20.05 -37.60
CA ASN A 114 10.08 -18.89 -36.71
C ASN A 114 10.35 -17.63 -37.53
N LEU A 115 9.68 -16.54 -37.19
CA LEU A 115 10.01 -15.18 -37.63
C LEU A 115 10.93 -14.53 -36.57
N SER A 116 12.19 -14.23 -36.97
CA SER A 116 13.12 -13.45 -36.15
C SER A 116 13.26 -12.04 -36.70
N VAL A 117 12.94 -11.03 -35.92
CA VAL A 117 13.03 -9.61 -36.27
C VAL A 117 14.13 -8.98 -35.44
N GLY A 118 15.26 -8.62 -36.08
CA GLY A 118 16.40 -7.98 -35.40
C GLY A 118 16.18 -6.50 -35.05
N GLY A 119 15.10 -5.90 -35.57
CA GLY A 119 14.72 -4.51 -35.32
C GLY A 119 13.29 -4.39 -34.79
N ALA A 120 12.60 -3.32 -35.11
CA ALA A 120 11.22 -3.10 -34.73
C ALA A 120 10.25 -3.91 -35.60
N LEU A 121 9.29 -4.58 -35.00
CA LEU A 121 8.11 -5.12 -35.68
C LEU A 121 6.96 -4.12 -35.53
N THR A 122 6.50 -3.54 -36.66
CA THR A 122 5.37 -2.59 -36.66
C THR A 122 4.17 -3.20 -37.37
N ALA A 123 3.05 -3.28 -36.66
CA ALA A 123 1.75 -3.62 -37.23
C ALA A 123 0.85 -2.39 -37.17
N THR A 124 0.37 -1.90 -38.34
CA THR A 124 -0.56 -0.77 -38.42
C THR A 124 -2.00 -1.17 -38.16
N GLY A 125 -2.29 -2.47 -38.14
CA GLY A 125 -3.57 -3.07 -37.80
C GLY A 125 -3.52 -3.88 -36.54
N VAL A 126 -4.41 -4.86 -36.45
CA VAL A 126 -4.47 -5.80 -35.31
C VAL A 126 -3.38 -6.86 -35.48
N ALA A 127 -2.53 -7.07 -34.49
CA ALA A 127 -1.68 -8.25 -34.36
C ALA A 127 -2.41 -9.26 -33.48
N THR A 128 -2.66 -10.47 -34.00
CA THR A 128 -3.28 -11.57 -33.25
C THR A 128 -2.24 -12.62 -32.91
N PHE A 129 -2.20 -13.05 -31.67
CA PHE A 129 -1.35 -14.12 -31.17
C PHE A 129 -2.28 -15.23 -30.61
N ASP A 130 -2.18 -16.42 -31.16
CA ASP A 130 -3.00 -17.57 -30.73
C ASP A 130 -2.43 -18.27 -29.50
N ALA A 131 -1.25 -17.85 -29.04
CA ALA A 131 -0.56 -18.36 -27.86
C ALA A 131 -0.02 -17.22 -27.00
N ASP A 132 0.74 -17.58 -25.96
CA ASP A 132 1.31 -16.61 -25.02
C ASP A 132 2.27 -15.63 -25.71
N VAL A 133 2.23 -14.37 -25.28
CA VAL A 133 3.23 -13.34 -25.62
C VAL A 133 4.23 -13.25 -24.47
N LEU A 134 5.46 -13.75 -24.69
CA LEU A 134 6.53 -13.72 -23.71
C LEU A 134 7.47 -12.54 -23.98
N MET A 135 7.54 -11.59 -23.04
CA MET A 135 8.47 -10.46 -23.04
C MET A 135 9.56 -10.72 -21.98
N ILE A 136 10.77 -11.11 -22.42
CA ILE A 136 11.86 -11.52 -21.53
C ILE A 136 12.99 -10.50 -21.39
N GLY A 137 12.84 -9.32 -21.97
CA GLY A 137 13.82 -8.22 -21.87
C GLY A 137 13.73 -7.47 -20.53
N THR A 138 14.70 -6.58 -20.28
CA THR A 138 14.71 -5.67 -19.15
C THR A 138 13.99 -4.34 -19.41
N GLY A 139 13.43 -4.18 -20.61
CA GLY A 139 12.66 -2.99 -21.01
C GLY A 139 11.20 -3.07 -20.58
N GLU A 140 10.50 -1.95 -20.71
CA GLU A 140 9.10 -1.81 -20.37
C GLU A 140 8.19 -2.17 -21.55
N ALA A 141 6.97 -2.63 -21.24
CA ALA A 141 5.90 -2.74 -22.21
C ALA A 141 5.01 -1.48 -22.16
N GLN A 142 4.96 -0.73 -23.23
CA GLN A 142 4.03 0.40 -23.35
C GLN A 142 2.67 -0.09 -23.84
N VAL A 143 1.64 0.03 -23.02
CA VAL A 143 0.25 -0.28 -23.41
C VAL A 143 -0.41 0.94 -24.07
N PRO A 144 -1.52 0.73 -24.83
CA PRO A 144 -2.29 1.84 -25.42
C PRO A 144 -2.71 2.86 -24.35
N ALA A 145 -2.51 4.15 -24.64
CA ALA A 145 -2.88 5.25 -23.76
C ALA A 145 -3.93 6.14 -24.43
N GLY A 146 -4.84 6.71 -23.61
CA GLY A 146 -5.86 7.63 -24.12
C GLY A 146 -6.84 8.08 -23.02
N THR A 147 -7.67 9.06 -23.33
CA THR A 147 -8.66 9.62 -22.40
C THR A 147 -9.80 8.63 -22.11
N THR A 148 -10.60 8.93 -21.07
CA THR A 148 -11.84 8.16 -20.78
C THR A 148 -12.78 8.10 -21.97
N ALA A 149 -12.91 9.19 -22.75
CA ALA A 149 -13.76 9.25 -23.93
C ALA A 149 -13.25 8.40 -25.11
N GLN A 150 -11.95 8.05 -25.12
CA GLN A 150 -11.32 7.19 -26.13
C GLN A 150 -11.32 5.70 -25.76
N ARG A 151 -12.08 5.31 -24.75
CA ARG A 151 -12.35 3.88 -24.50
C ARG A 151 -13.06 3.27 -25.70
N SER A 152 -12.77 2.00 -25.98
CA SER A 152 -13.50 1.28 -27.02
C SER A 152 -15.00 1.38 -26.81
N ALA A 153 -15.76 1.66 -27.86
CA ALA A 153 -17.22 1.64 -27.82
C ALA A 153 -17.77 0.22 -27.66
N SER A 154 -16.98 -0.80 -28.02
CA SER A 154 -17.31 -2.22 -27.87
C SER A 154 -16.12 -2.93 -27.22
N PRO A 155 -15.91 -2.72 -25.92
CA PRO A 155 -14.77 -3.35 -25.24
C PRO A 155 -15.00 -4.83 -25.01
N ALA A 156 -13.93 -5.63 -25.10
CA ALA A 156 -13.94 -7.06 -24.80
C ALA A 156 -13.20 -7.33 -23.47
N PRO A 157 -13.61 -8.37 -22.72
CA PRO A 157 -12.89 -8.81 -21.52
C PRO A 157 -11.41 -9.09 -21.82
N GLY A 158 -10.53 -8.65 -20.91
CA GLY A 158 -9.09 -8.79 -21.05
C GLY A 158 -8.38 -7.57 -21.69
N MET A 159 -9.11 -6.59 -22.23
CA MET A 159 -8.48 -5.35 -22.71
C MET A 159 -7.81 -4.60 -21.56
N ILE A 160 -6.59 -4.09 -21.81
CA ILE A 160 -5.81 -3.25 -20.88
C ILE A 160 -5.33 -1.98 -21.58
N ARG A 161 -5.28 -0.86 -20.84
CA ARG A 161 -4.79 0.43 -21.32
C ARG A 161 -4.40 1.37 -20.18
N TYR A 162 -3.70 2.45 -20.50
CA TYR A 162 -3.49 3.59 -19.60
C TYR A 162 -4.52 4.69 -19.87
N ASN A 163 -5.31 5.08 -18.86
CA ASN A 163 -6.28 6.17 -18.95
C ASN A 163 -5.65 7.50 -18.54
N THR A 164 -5.42 8.39 -19.51
CA THR A 164 -4.76 9.67 -19.28
C THR A 164 -5.64 10.69 -18.54
N SER A 165 -6.98 10.57 -18.62
CA SER A 165 -7.90 11.44 -17.86
C SER A 165 -7.91 11.11 -16.37
N LEU A 166 -7.65 9.86 -16.00
CA LEU A 166 -7.67 9.36 -14.63
C LEU A 166 -6.27 9.08 -14.08
N SER A 167 -5.24 9.14 -14.94
CA SER A 167 -3.84 8.80 -14.62
C SER A 167 -3.67 7.40 -14.02
N ILE A 168 -4.38 6.41 -14.58
CA ILE A 168 -4.39 5.03 -14.09
C ILE A 168 -4.27 4.01 -15.22
N PHE A 169 -3.70 2.84 -14.92
CA PHE A 169 -3.91 1.65 -15.75
C PHE A 169 -5.31 1.10 -15.50
N GLU A 170 -6.00 0.69 -16.54
CA GLU A 170 -7.33 0.10 -16.44
C GLU A 170 -7.48 -1.14 -17.33
N GLY A 171 -8.31 -2.08 -16.89
CA GLY A 171 -8.67 -3.28 -17.62
C GLY A 171 -10.17 -3.43 -17.74
N TYR A 172 -10.63 -4.17 -18.75
CA TYR A 172 -12.04 -4.44 -18.96
C TYR A 172 -12.38 -5.90 -18.64
N GLY A 173 -13.32 -6.09 -17.69
CA GLY A 173 -13.84 -7.37 -17.29
C GLY A 173 -15.39 -7.37 -17.21
N GLY A 174 -16.05 -6.63 -18.12
CA GLY A 174 -17.48 -6.31 -18.07
C GLY A 174 -17.73 -4.84 -17.71
N SER A 175 -16.79 -4.22 -17.04
CA SER A 175 -16.65 -2.78 -16.83
C SER A 175 -15.16 -2.41 -16.82
N TRP A 176 -14.82 -1.12 -17.05
CA TRP A 176 -13.46 -0.64 -16.93
C TRP A 176 -13.09 -0.49 -15.47
N ILE A 177 -12.12 -1.26 -15.02
CA ILE A 177 -11.63 -1.31 -13.64
C ILE A 177 -10.16 -0.92 -13.62
N PRO A 178 -9.74 -0.03 -12.71
CA PRO A 178 -8.33 0.30 -12.53
C PRO A 178 -7.48 -0.90 -12.12
N PHE A 179 -6.27 -1.01 -12.68
CA PHE A 179 -5.28 -1.97 -12.19
C PHE A 179 -4.58 -1.40 -10.94
N GLY A 180 -4.49 -2.23 -9.94
CA GLY A 180 -3.49 -2.10 -8.85
C GLY A 180 -3.91 -1.15 -7.80
N ALA A 181 -4.79 -0.40 -7.56
CA ALA A 181 -4.96 0.42 -6.34
C ALA A 181 -6.36 0.96 -6.05
N THR A 182 -7.37 0.61 -6.78
CA THR A 182 -8.67 1.28 -6.58
C THR A 182 -9.81 0.36 -6.18
N GLY A 183 -9.54 -0.87 -5.79
CA GLY A 183 -10.57 -1.76 -5.23
C GLY A 183 -10.49 -1.90 -3.70
N VAL A 184 -9.31 -1.84 -3.14
CA VAL A 184 -9.11 -2.02 -1.69
C VAL A 184 -8.20 -0.92 -1.17
N VAL A 185 -8.80 0.14 -0.68
CA VAL A 185 -8.06 1.09 0.14
C VAL A 185 -7.64 0.35 1.40
N GLN A 186 -6.34 0.13 1.56
CA GLN A 186 -5.81 -0.53 2.74
C GLN A 186 -6.17 0.27 3.98
N PRO A 187 -6.59 -0.38 5.08
CA PRO A 187 -6.68 0.28 6.37
C PRO A 187 -5.35 0.96 6.68
N PRO A 188 -5.34 2.09 7.37
CA PRO A 188 -4.09 2.77 7.72
C PRO A 188 -3.18 1.88 8.53
N ASN A 189 -1.98 1.64 8.01
CA ASN A 189 -0.93 0.87 8.67
C ASN A 189 -0.02 1.80 9.49
N CYS A 190 -0.61 2.45 10.48
CA CYS A 190 0.06 3.45 11.30
C CYS A 190 -0.47 3.48 12.73
N ARG A 191 0.32 4.09 13.62
CA ARG A 191 -0.08 4.46 14.98
C ARG A 191 0.54 5.80 15.36
N LEU A 192 -0.22 6.58 16.14
CA LEU A 192 0.36 7.68 16.90
C LEU A 192 1.17 7.13 18.05
N THR A 193 2.34 7.69 18.25
CA THR A 193 3.26 7.36 19.33
C THR A 193 3.97 8.62 19.85
N LEU A 194 4.71 8.48 20.95
CA LEU A 194 5.55 9.54 21.54
C LEU A 194 7.04 9.22 21.43
N SER A 195 7.40 8.08 20.82
CA SER A 195 8.79 7.65 20.67
C SER A 195 9.02 7.16 19.24
N SER A 196 10.03 7.72 18.56
CA SER A 196 10.37 7.37 17.17
C SER A 196 10.69 5.87 17.04
N GLY A 197 10.13 5.24 15.99
CA GLY A 197 10.31 3.82 15.71
C GLY A 197 9.62 2.87 16.70
N VAL A 198 8.84 3.38 17.66
CA VAL A 198 8.14 2.57 18.68
C VAL A 198 6.63 2.76 18.53
N PRO A 199 5.97 1.96 17.69
CA PRO A 199 4.52 2.12 17.42
C PRO A 199 3.64 1.77 18.63
N VAL A 200 4.10 0.87 19.50
CA VAL A 200 3.43 0.50 20.74
C VAL A 200 4.36 0.81 21.90
N LEU A 201 4.00 1.80 22.71
CA LEU A 201 4.81 2.21 23.85
C LEU A 201 4.78 1.13 24.94
N SER A 202 5.96 0.67 25.36
CA SER A 202 6.15 -0.29 26.45
C SER A 202 6.74 0.34 27.72
N SER A 203 7.15 1.61 27.64
CA SER A 203 7.71 2.38 28.75
C SER A 203 7.10 3.75 28.81
N ALA A 204 7.19 4.39 29.97
CA ALA A 204 6.67 5.75 30.19
C ALA A 204 7.42 6.76 29.32
N VAL A 205 6.65 7.67 28.70
CA VAL A 205 7.15 8.87 28.04
C VAL A 205 6.39 10.05 28.65
N ASN A 206 7.09 10.91 29.36
CA ASN A 206 6.50 12.06 30.04
C ASN A 206 6.73 13.33 29.25
N SER A 207 5.69 14.13 29.09
CA SER A 207 5.72 15.48 28.49
C SER A 207 6.45 15.53 27.13
N SER A 208 6.12 14.61 26.23
CA SER A 208 6.65 14.69 24.87
C SER A 208 6.20 15.97 24.19
N ALA A 209 7.15 16.75 23.67
CA ALA A 209 6.89 18.02 22.97
C ALA A 209 6.27 17.85 21.58
N GLY A 210 6.00 16.63 21.15
CA GLY A 210 5.40 16.30 19.86
C GLY A 210 4.77 14.94 19.84
N VAL A 211 4.07 14.65 18.75
CA VAL A 211 3.50 13.36 18.43
C VAL A 211 4.09 12.84 17.13
N ILE A 212 4.16 11.56 16.98
CA ILE A 212 4.77 10.87 15.86
C ILE A 212 3.74 9.91 15.28
N LEU A 213 3.52 9.94 13.98
CA LEU A 213 2.82 8.89 13.25
C LEU A 213 3.87 7.93 12.70
N THR A 214 3.90 6.74 13.24
CA THR A 214 4.88 5.72 12.84
C THR A 214 4.21 4.59 12.07
N PRO A 215 4.87 3.99 11.06
CA PRO A 215 4.42 2.77 10.41
C PRO A 215 4.21 1.63 11.40
N TYR A 216 3.12 0.89 11.20
CA TYR A 216 2.78 -0.30 12.00
C TYR A 216 2.05 -1.33 11.13
N ASN A 217 2.61 -2.54 10.99
CA ASN A 217 2.14 -3.59 10.07
C ASN A 217 2.13 -3.15 8.60
N GLY A 218 3.06 -2.28 8.22
CA GLY A 218 3.17 -1.66 6.90
C GLY A 218 3.29 -0.15 7.01
N ASN A 219 3.34 0.54 5.86
CA ASN A 219 3.49 1.99 5.77
C ASN A 219 2.54 2.63 4.75
N ALA A 220 1.39 2.01 4.51
CA ALA A 220 0.37 2.55 3.62
C ALA A 220 -0.77 3.19 4.43
N ALA A 221 -1.30 4.30 3.94
CA ALA A 221 -2.47 4.96 4.49
C ALA A 221 -3.37 5.50 3.38
N PRO A 222 -4.69 5.62 3.62
CA PRO A 222 -5.62 6.25 2.70
C PRO A 222 -5.28 7.71 2.46
N GLN A 223 -5.24 8.09 1.19
CA GLN A 223 -5.14 9.46 0.72
C GLN A 223 -6.41 9.84 -0.03
N TRP A 224 -7.06 10.92 0.37
CA TRP A 224 -8.20 11.51 -0.34
C TRP A 224 -7.74 12.55 -1.36
N ASN A 225 -8.20 12.43 -2.60
CA ASN A 225 -7.87 13.36 -3.68
C ASN A 225 -9.01 14.34 -4.04
N GLY A 226 -10.10 14.33 -3.26
CA GLY A 226 -11.31 15.13 -3.52
C GLY A 226 -12.45 14.34 -4.18
N SER A 227 -12.18 13.16 -4.76
CA SER A 227 -13.18 12.31 -5.41
C SER A 227 -13.09 10.84 -5.01
N ALA A 228 -11.89 10.34 -4.74
CA ALA A 228 -11.66 8.94 -4.38
C ALA A 228 -10.54 8.80 -3.35
N TRP A 229 -10.60 7.73 -2.58
CA TRP A 229 -9.50 7.27 -1.75
C TRP A 229 -8.53 6.43 -2.56
N SER A 230 -7.24 6.63 -2.34
CA SER A 230 -6.15 5.78 -2.84
C SER A 230 -5.23 5.42 -1.69
N SER A 231 -4.50 4.32 -1.80
CA SER A 231 -3.44 4.00 -0.83
C SER A 231 -2.16 4.73 -1.20
N ALA A 232 -1.55 5.41 -0.24
CA ALA A 232 -0.25 6.06 -0.41
C ALA A 232 0.70 5.60 0.70
N VAL A 233 1.97 5.43 0.36
CA VAL A 233 3.01 5.14 1.35
C VAL A 233 3.44 6.41 2.06
N PHE A 234 3.81 6.30 3.33
CA PHE A 234 4.30 7.40 4.13
C PHE A 234 5.53 6.95 4.96
N PRO A 235 6.50 7.83 5.20
CA PRO A 235 7.55 7.60 6.19
C PRO A 235 7.01 7.90 7.59
N GLU A 236 7.81 7.64 8.64
CA GLU A 236 7.51 8.18 9.96
C GLU A 236 7.46 9.71 9.90
N ILE A 237 6.43 10.31 10.51
CA ILE A 237 6.18 11.74 10.48
C ILE A 237 5.99 12.24 11.90
N SER A 238 6.71 13.28 12.29
CA SER A 238 6.55 13.96 13.57
C SER A 238 5.85 15.30 13.43
N GLN A 239 5.14 15.72 14.47
CA GLN A 239 4.57 17.04 14.61
C GLN A 239 4.82 17.58 16.02
N ALA A 240 5.47 18.72 16.09
CA ALA A 240 5.67 19.43 17.34
C ALA A 240 4.34 20.04 17.86
N LEU A 241 4.13 20.06 19.16
CA LEU A 241 2.96 20.72 19.76
C LEU A 241 3.00 22.26 19.59
N SER A 242 4.17 22.82 19.38
CA SER A 242 4.38 24.25 19.04
C SER A 242 4.18 24.55 17.56
N ASP A 243 3.92 23.55 16.70
CA ASP A 243 3.78 23.76 15.24
C ASP A 243 2.57 24.65 14.93
N THR A 244 2.83 25.71 14.16
CA THR A 244 1.83 26.64 13.60
C THR A 244 1.87 26.70 12.08
N VAL A 245 2.73 25.90 11.44
CA VAL A 245 2.88 25.84 9.96
C VAL A 245 1.88 24.87 9.34
N ASN A 246 1.57 23.79 10.07
CA ASN A 246 0.60 22.77 9.67
C ASN A 246 -0.54 22.60 10.69
N SER A 247 -0.69 23.55 11.61
CA SER A 247 -1.70 23.55 12.67
C SER A 247 -2.14 24.98 12.96
N PRO A 248 -3.36 25.21 13.49
CA PRO A 248 -3.93 26.56 13.63
C PRO A 248 -3.19 27.43 14.64
N ALA A 249 -2.65 26.83 15.70
CA ALA A 249 -1.91 27.51 16.77
C ALA A 249 -1.04 26.52 17.53
N ALA A 250 -0.14 27.00 18.39
CA ALA A 250 0.55 26.13 19.35
C ALA A 250 -0.46 25.48 20.32
N ALA A 251 -0.14 24.30 20.81
CA ALA A 251 -0.98 23.60 21.78
C ALA A 251 -0.99 24.37 23.12
N ILE A 252 -2.11 24.26 23.84
CA ILE A 252 -2.28 24.80 25.18
C ILE A 252 -2.49 23.67 26.20
N ALA A 253 -2.35 24.00 27.47
CA ALA A 253 -2.47 23.06 28.59
C ALA A 253 -3.87 22.43 28.71
N ASN A 254 -3.92 21.19 29.19
CA ASN A 254 -5.16 20.45 29.53
C ASN A 254 -6.18 20.48 28.39
N SER A 255 -5.74 20.25 27.16
CA SER A 255 -6.59 20.38 25.98
C SER A 255 -6.53 19.15 25.11
N LEU A 256 -7.67 18.85 24.47
CA LEU A 256 -7.80 17.76 23.50
C LEU A 256 -7.62 18.29 22.08
N TYR A 257 -6.95 17.48 21.26
CA TYR A 257 -6.74 17.76 19.86
C TYR A 257 -6.90 16.50 19.02
N ASN A 258 -7.65 16.61 17.93
CA ASN A 258 -7.64 15.60 16.89
C ASN A 258 -6.41 15.77 16.01
N VAL A 259 -5.80 14.65 15.61
CA VAL A 259 -4.61 14.60 14.75
C VAL A 259 -5.02 13.98 13.42
N TYR A 260 -4.55 14.58 12.33
CA TYR A 260 -4.91 14.23 10.98
C TYR A 260 -3.67 14.00 10.12
N LEU A 261 -3.72 12.93 9.33
CA LEU A 261 -2.80 12.69 8.22
C LEU A 261 -3.40 13.24 6.93
N TRP A 262 -2.64 14.01 6.19
CA TRP A 262 -3.03 14.53 4.88
C TRP A 262 -1.81 14.69 3.97
N TYR A 263 -2.04 15.01 2.70
CA TYR A 263 -0.94 15.15 1.74
C TYR A 263 -0.86 16.57 1.23
N LYS A 264 0.13 17.33 1.72
CA LYS A 264 0.42 18.70 1.32
C LYS A 264 1.33 18.68 0.09
N ALA A 265 0.79 19.05 -1.08
CA ALA A 265 1.53 18.96 -2.35
C ALA A 265 2.17 17.56 -2.59
N GLY A 266 1.44 16.50 -2.27
CA GLY A 266 1.93 15.12 -2.42
C GLY A 266 2.81 14.60 -1.29
N VAL A 267 3.13 15.41 -0.29
CA VAL A 267 3.95 15.02 0.86
C VAL A 267 3.05 14.70 2.05
N ALA A 268 3.21 13.49 2.61
CA ALA A 268 2.51 13.08 3.83
C ALA A 268 2.83 14.03 4.98
N THR A 269 1.82 14.61 5.61
CA THR A 269 1.94 15.66 6.62
C THR A 269 0.98 15.39 7.77
N LEU A 270 1.42 15.60 9.01
CA LEU A 270 0.55 15.62 10.17
C LEU A 270 0.08 17.05 10.46
N SER A 271 -1.20 17.15 10.87
CA SER A 271 -1.79 18.38 11.37
C SER A 271 -2.56 18.10 12.64
N ARG A 272 -2.39 18.96 13.60
CA ARG A 272 -3.24 19.03 14.79
C ARG A 272 -4.39 20.01 14.50
N GLY A 273 -5.62 19.60 14.78
CA GLY A 273 -6.79 20.47 14.68
C GLY A 273 -6.82 21.55 15.77
N PRO A 274 -7.87 22.37 15.82
CA PRO A 274 -8.14 23.24 16.95
C PRO A 274 -8.43 22.43 18.23
N VAL A 275 -8.46 23.10 19.36
CA VAL A 275 -8.93 22.50 20.63
C VAL A 275 -10.34 21.97 20.46
N VAL A 276 -10.59 20.77 20.95
CA VAL A 276 -11.90 20.13 20.98
C VAL A 276 -12.30 19.78 22.41
N THR A 277 -13.56 19.90 22.73
CA THR A 277 -14.13 19.38 23.99
C THR A 277 -14.64 17.95 23.81
N ASN A 278 -15.13 17.65 22.62
CA ASN A 278 -15.55 16.32 22.20
C ASN A 278 -14.95 16.04 20.81
N PRO A 279 -13.99 15.10 20.70
CA PRO A 279 -13.34 14.75 19.44
C PRO A 279 -14.29 14.42 18.29
N SER A 280 -15.45 13.81 18.57
CA SER A 280 -16.37 13.36 17.51
C SER A 280 -17.06 14.52 16.79
N LEU A 281 -17.21 15.69 17.41
CA LEU A 281 -17.94 16.82 16.82
C LEU A 281 -17.20 17.48 15.65
N SER A 282 -15.90 17.30 15.54
CA SER A 282 -15.09 17.83 14.44
C SER A 282 -14.81 16.81 13.34
N LEU A 283 -15.49 15.64 13.36
CA LEU A 283 -15.30 14.55 12.44
C LEU A 283 -16.53 14.28 11.60
N THR A 284 -16.31 13.93 10.35
CA THR A 284 -17.33 13.39 9.44
C THR A 284 -16.79 12.18 8.71
N ARG A 285 -17.67 11.43 8.02
CA ARG A 285 -17.26 10.27 7.21
C ARG A 285 -17.28 10.61 5.73
N VAL A 286 -16.19 10.30 5.06
CA VAL A 286 -16.09 10.33 3.59
C VAL A 286 -15.78 8.92 3.13
N ASN A 287 -16.74 8.28 2.47
CA ASN A 287 -16.61 6.90 1.97
C ASN A 287 -16.01 5.92 3.01
N GLY A 288 -16.52 6.00 4.25
CA GLY A 288 -16.14 5.09 5.35
C GLY A 288 -15.05 5.59 6.28
N PHE A 289 -14.16 6.50 5.86
CA PHE A 289 -13.10 7.04 6.71
C PHE A 289 -13.53 8.31 7.45
N LEU A 290 -13.10 8.44 8.71
CA LEU A 290 -13.27 9.67 9.49
C LEU A 290 -12.26 10.74 9.03
N VAL A 291 -12.76 11.95 8.79
CA VAL A 291 -11.97 13.10 8.34
C VAL A 291 -12.42 14.37 9.07
N ASN A 292 -11.63 15.43 8.95
CA ASN A 292 -12.01 16.75 9.49
C ASN A 292 -13.27 17.30 8.79
N THR A 293 -14.24 17.74 9.57
CA THR A 293 -15.49 18.34 9.06
C THR A 293 -15.25 19.71 8.42
N LEU A 294 -14.44 20.54 9.05
CA LEU A 294 -14.11 21.89 8.60
C LEU A 294 -12.65 21.99 8.21
N ALA A 295 -12.32 22.95 7.35
CA ALA A 295 -10.94 23.25 7.01
C ALA A 295 -10.16 23.64 8.28
N ILE A 296 -8.94 23.15 8.40
CA ILE A 296 -8.03 23.46 9.50
C ILE A 296 -7.08 24.55 9.01
N THR A 297 -7.02 25.65 9.74
CA THR A 297 -6.07 26.73 9.43
C THR A 297 -4.65 26.19 9.38
N ASN A 298 -3.94 26.44 8.30
CA ASN A 298 -2.60 25.91 8.01
C ASN A 298 -2.52 24.37 7.88
N GLY A 299 -3.66 23.69 7.88
CA GLY A 299 -3.81 22.24 7.79
C GLY A 299 -4.62 21.81 6.57
N PRO A 300 -5.24 20.62 6.63
CA PRO A 300 -6.05 20.09 5.53
C PRO A 300 -7.34 20.89 5.30
N ALA A 301 -7.76 20.98 4.03
CA ALA A 301 -9.10 21.44 3.68
C ALA A 301 -10.16 20.51 4.29
N ALA A 302 -11.43 20.96 4.33
CA ALA A 302 -12.53 20.15 4.83
C ALA A 302 -12.62 18.81 4.09
N GLY A 303 -12.66 17.70 4.82
CA GLY A 303 -12.74 16.35 4.25
C GLY A 303 -11.43 15.75 3.76
N TYR A 304 -10.30 16.46 3.82
CA TYR A 304 -9.01 15.98 3.29
C TYR A 304 -8.08 15.39 4.35
N GLY A 305 -8.28 15.68 5.61
CA GLY A 305 -7.47 15.16 6.72
C GLY A 305 -8.01 13.85 7.25
N LEU A 306 -7.32 12.75 7.00
CA LEU A 306 -7.65 11.45 7.60
C LEU A 306 -7.40 11.53 9.11
N TYR A 307 -8.45 11.30 9.90
CA TYR A 307 -8.34 11.25 11.35
C TYR A 307 -7.56 10.02 11.80
N VAL A 308 -6.41 10.23 12.44
CA VAL A 308 -5.53 9.16 12.91
C VAL A 308 -5.56 8.96 14.43
N GLY A 309 -6.07 9.92 15.18
CA GLY A 309 -6.25 9.79 16.63
C GLY A 309 -6.44 11.10 17.34
N THR A 310 -6.53 11.03 18.66
CA THR A 310 -6.71 12.17 19.57
C THR A 310 -5.60 12.20 20.62
N ILE A 311 -5.15 13.37 20.96
CA ILE A 311 -4.17 13.61 22.03
C ILE A 311 -4.73 14.55 23.08
N ALA A 312 -4.30 14.35 24.33
CA ALA A 312 -4.50 15.27 25.44
C ALA A 312 -3.16 15.83 25.88
N THR A 313 -3.06 17.17 25.90
CA THR A 313 -1.88 17.81 26.48
C THR A 313 -1.93 17.79 28.00
N ASP A 314 -0.77 17.70 28.61
CA ASP A 314 -0.61 17.76 30.06
C ASP A 314 -0.82 19.20 30.62
N VAL A 315 -0.63 19.35 31.90
CA VAL A 315 -0.81 20.64 32.60
C VAL A 315 0.16 21.74 32.16
N SER A 316 1.28 21.38 31.52
CA SER A 316 2.24 22.32 30.98
C SER A 316 1.81 22.92 29.61
N GLY A 317 0.91 22.23 28.90
CA GLY A 317 0.50 22.56 27.54
C GLY A 317 1.53 22.25 26.47
N LEU A 318 2.71 21.86 26.86
CA LEU A 318 3.85 21.61 25.97
C LEU A 318 4.17 20.11 25.80
N GLY A 319 3.40 19.24 26.45
CA GLY A 319 3.66 17.80 26.42
C GLY A 319 2.43 16.93 26.28
N VAL A 320 2.61 15.77 25.68
CA VAL A 320 1.70 14.63 25.76
C VAL A 320 2.40 13.54 26.56
N THR A 321 1.70 12.95 27.52
CA THR A 321 2.25 11.95 28.42
C THR A 321 1.63 10.58 28.18
N PHE A 322 2.47 9.55 28.14
CA PHE A 322 2.10 8.16 28.29
C PHE A 322 2.84 7.58 29.50
N ASN A 323 2.16 7.44 30.61
CA ASN A 323 2.71 6.83 31.83
C ASN A 323 1.62 5.98 32.49
N PRO A 324 1.45 4.72 32.02
CA PRO A 324 0.37 3.87 32.50
C PRO A 324 0.62 3.32 33.93
N THR A 325 1.88 3.24 34.35
CA THR A 325 2.27 2.66 35.64
C THR A 325 3.28 3.54 36.34
N PRO A 326 2.89 4.73 36.84
CA PRO A 326 3.80 5.60 37.59
C PRO A 326 4.28 4.88 38.85
N ALA A 327 5.54 5.11 39.23
CA ALA A 327 6.08 4.57 40.47
C ALA A 327 5.27 5.08 41.68
N ALA A 328 4.90 4.20 42.58
CA ALA A 328 4.13 4.51 43.78
C ALA A 328 4.83 5.51 44.72
N ALA A 329 6.11 5.56 44.63
CA ALA A 329 6.98 6.24 45.57
C ALA A 329 6.96 7.74 45.38
N SER A 330 6.87 8.58 45.47
CA SER A 330 7.26 10.00 45.41
C SER A 330 6.38 10.86 44.54
N GLY A 331 5.12 10.70 44.76
CA GLY A 331 4.22 11.58 44.09
C GLY A 331 4.29 11.36 42.59
N GLY A 332 3.25 10.79 42.07
CA GLY A 332 3.00 10.96 40.66
C GLY A 332 3.32 12.42 40.33
N PRO A 333 3.48 12.76 39.08
CA PRO A 333 4.06 14.04 38.69
C PRO A 333 3.45 15.18 39.49
N THR A 334 4.23 15.64 40.46
CA THR A 334 3.87 16.82 41.21
C THR A 334 3.82 17.99 40.27
N THR A 335 2.86 18.90 40.46
CA THR A 335 2.79 20.21 39.82
C THR A 335 4.02 21.07 40.11
N GLY A 336 5.22 20.55 39.91
CA GLY A 336 6.49 21.24 39.92
C GLY A 336 6.97 21.52 38.51
N ALA A 337 7.83 22.44 38.27
CA ALA A 337 8.35 22.91 37.01
C ALA A 337 8.79 21.76 36.06
N GLY A 338 7.88 21.08 35.45
CA GLY A 338 8.02 19.88 34.62
C GLY A 338 6.69 19.20 34.30
N GLY A 339 5.59 19.71 34.83
CA GLY A 339 4.24 19.51 34.36
C GLY A 339 3.74 18.05 34.29
N VAL A 340 3.93 17.32 35.37
CA VAL A 340 3.56 15.90 35.38
C VAL A 340 2.22 15.71 36.09
N ASN A 341 1.31 14.96 35.46
CA ASN A 341 -0.02 14.74 35.99
C ASN A 341 -0.01 13.74 37.15
N PRO A 342 -0.82 13.95 38.20
CA PRO A 342 -0.92 12.97 39.27
C PRO A 342 -1.60 11.68 38.81
N GLY A 343 -1.07 10.52 39.22
CA GLY A 343 -1.59 9.23 38.85
C GLY A 343 -1.12 8.75 37.45
N ALA A 344 -1.73 7.71 36.97
CA ALA A 344 -1.44 7.23 35.62
C ALA A 344 -2.06 8.13 34.54
N TRP A 345 -1.37 8.26 33.41
CA TRP A 345 -1.81 9.13 32.34
C TRP A 345 -1.54 8.52 30.97
N ILE A 346 -2.59 8.39 30.14
CA ILE A 346 -2.55 7.90 28.77
C ILE A 346 -3.12 9.01 27.90
N GLY A 347 -2.25 9.93 27.47
CA GLY A 347 -2.61 11.16 26.76
C GLY A 347 -2.75 11.01 25.25
N LEU A 348 -2.77 9.79 24.71
CA LEU A 348 -2.99 9.57 23.29
C LEU A 348 -3.95 8.40 23.07
N TRP A 349 -4.70 8.49 21.98
CA TRP A 349 -5.62 7.47 21.52
C TRP A 349 -5.51 7.33 20.00
N ASN A 350 -5.48 6.09 19.49
CA ASN A 350 -5.33 5.78 18.08
C ASN A 350 -6.66 5.38 17.45
N THR A 351 -6.97 5.90 16.26
CA THR A 351 -8.15 5.47 15.48
C THR A 351 -7.95 4.06 14.91
N PHE A 352 -6.72 3.74 14.52
CA PHE A 352 -6.36 2.50 13.85
C PHE A 352 -5.37 1.69 14.68
N ASN A 353 -5.41 0.36 14.50
CA ASN A 353 -4.46 -0.56 15.15
C ASN A 353 -4.37 -0.38 16.68
N ARG A 354 -5.49 -0.12 17.32
CA ARG A 354 -5.57 0.08 18.76
C ARG A 354 -5.08 -1.13 19.53
N VAL A 355 -4.43 -0.89 20.64
CA VAL A 355 -3.99 -1.91 21.59
C VAL A 355 -4.55 -1.60 22.97
N SER A 356 -4.81 -2.64 23.73
CA SER A 356 -5.20 -2.50 25.12
C SER A 356 -3.96 -2.33 25.99
N VAL A 357 -3.99 -1.39 26.94
CA VAL A 357 -2.93 -1.17 27.91
C VAL A 357 -3.46 -1.28 29.33
N GLY A 358 -2.73 -2.02 30.16
CA GLY A 358 -2.95 -2.03 31.60
C GLY A 358 -2.36 -0.78 32.23
N ALA A 359 -3.17 -0.07 33.00
CA ALA A 359 -2.75 1.09 33.78
C ALA A 359 -2.94 0.84 35.28
N SER A 360 -2.08 1.43 36.10
CA SER A 360 -2.21 1.37 37.55
C SER A 360 -1.80 2.66 38.22
N ALA A 361 -2.45 2.99 39.31
CA ALA A 361 -2.11 4.11 40.17
C ALA A 361 -2.17 3.68 41.62
N GLN A 362 -1.14 4.09 42.38
CA GLN A 362 -1.02 3.82 43.81
C GLN A 362 -0.60 5.08 44.56
N ASP A 363 -1.15 5.30 45.73
CA ASP A 363 -0.59 6.25 46.68
C ASP A 363 0.64 5.64 47.39
N SER A 364 1.62 6.48 47.71
CA SER A 364 2.81 6.06 48.43
C SER A 364 2.65 6.00 49.95
N LYS A 365 1.52 6.44 50.48
CA LYS A 365 1.22 6.35 51.93
C LYS A 365 1.06 4.92 52.36
N THR A 366 1.54 4.62 53.52
CA THR A 366 1.38 3.28 54.15
C THR A 366 0.03 3.12 54.82
N SER A 367 -0.57 4.23 55.26
CA SER A 367 -1.91 4.27 55.87
C SER A 367 -2.43 5.70 55.95
N TRP A 368 -3.74 5.81 56.07
CA TRP A 368 -4.44 7.07 56.36
C TRP A 368 -5.73 6.80 57.15
N ASN A 369 -6.30 7.86 57.68
CA ASN A 369 -7.63 7.75 58.29
C ASN A 369 -8.69 7.72 57.17
N GLY A 370 -9.68 6.86 57.34
CA GLY A 370 -10.76 6.75 56.35
C GLY A 370 -11.45 8.09 56.13
N VAL A 371 -11.74 8.38 54.90
CA VAL A 371 -12.43 9.61 54.45
C VAL A 371 -13.82 9.27 53.93
N GLY A 372 -14.62 10.33 53.77
CA GLY A 372 -15.96 10.19 53.19
C GLY A 372 -17.10 10.12 54.20
N GLY A 373 -16.90 9.66 55.43
CA GLY A 373 -18.00 9.53 56.41
C GLY A 373 -19.21 8.80 55.80
N SER A 374 -20.33 9.52 55.62
CA SER A 374 -21.54 8.99 54.98
C SER A 374 -21.61 9.19 53.45
N SER A 375 -20.56 9.73 52.86
CA SER A 375 -20.51 10.03 51.42
C SER A 375 -19.20 9.51 50.80
N TRP A 376 -19.25 9.14 49.56
CA TRP A 376 -18.06 8.79 48.80
C TRP A 376 -17.09 9.96 48.74
N ALA A 377 -15.81 9.68 48.82
CA ALA A 377 -14.73 10.60 48.65
C ALA A 377 -13.53 9.97 47.93
N ALA A 378 -12.67 10.76 47.34
CA ALA A 378 -11.42 10.25 46.81
C ALA A 378 -10.60 9.56 47.91
N SER A 379 -10.09 8.37 47.63
CA SER A 379 -9.29 7.60 48.58
C SER A 379 -8.08 8.41 49.01
N ASP A 380 -7.85 8.43 50.36
CA ASP A 380 -6.86 9.31 51.03
C ASP A 380 -7.10 10.81 50.81
N ALA A 381 -8.28 11.25 50.43
CA ALA A 381 -8.55 12.61 49.95
C ALA A 381 -7.57 13.07 48.83
N SER A 382 -7.04 12.11 48.07
CA SER A 382 -5.93 12.31 47.16
C SER A 382 -6.35 12.10 45.69
N THR A 383 -5.82 12.92 44.81
CA THR A 383 -5.97 12.74 43.36
C THR A 383 -4.89 11.82 42.76
N LYS A 384 -4.03 11.22 43.58
CA LYS A 384 -2.94 10.34 43.13
C LYS A 384 -3.43 8.94 42.72
N ASN A 385 -4.46 8.42 43.38
CA ASN A 385 -5.11 7.17 43.02
C ASN A 385 -6.08 7.36 41.85
N LYS A 386 -5.51 7.86 40.72
CA LYS A 386 -6.27 8.26 39.53
C LYS A 386 -5.59 7.76 38.26
N ILE A 387 -6.38 7.30 37.31
CA ILE A 387 -5.94 6.92 35.95
C ILE A 387 -6.67 7.83 34.98
N THR A 388 -5.93 8.69 34.29
CA THR A 388 -6.45 9.58 33.26
C THR A 388 -6.12 9.04 31.87
N TYR A 389 -7.08 9.07 30.95
CA TYR A 389 -6.92 8.54 29.61
C TYR A 389 -7.77 9.31 28.59
N VAL A 390 -7.45 9.13 27.31
CA VAL A 390 -8.22 9.64 26.18
C VAL A 390 -9.02 8.51 25.56
N ALA A 391 -10.31 8.73 25.29
CA ALA A 391 -11.17 7.89 24.49
C ALA A 391 -11.61 8.65 23.24
N GLY A 392 -11.24 8.16 22.06
CA GLY A 392 -11.61 8.77 20.79
C GLY A 392 -12.79 8.07 20.10
N ASN A 393 -13.32 7.01 20.72
CA ASN A 393 -14.44 6.23 20.20
C ASN A 393 -15.49 6.03 21.29
N ALA A 394 -16.77 6.24 20.93
CA ALA A 394 -17.89 6.10 21.82
C ALA A 394 -18.20 4.65 22.27
N TYR A 395 -17.50 3.69 21.73
CA TYR A 395 -17.73 2.25 21.99
C TYR A 395 -16.57 1.58 22.73
N ASP A 396 -15.52 2.30 23.09
CA ASP A 396 -14.39 1.74 23.81
C ASP A 396 -14.79 1.45 25.26
N SER A 397 -14.80 0.16 25.61
CA SER A 397 -15.06 -0.27 26.98
C SER A 397 -13.81 -0.11 27.83
N VAL A 398 -14.02 0.27 29.06
CA VAL A 398 -12.98 0.37 30.10
C VAL A 398 -13.36 -0.53 31.26
N THR A 399 -12.40 -1.28 31.75
CA THR A 399 -12.56 -2.08 32.98
C THR A 399 -11.56 -1.57 34.02
N ALA A 400 -11.99 -1.52 35.27
CA ALA A 400 -11.13 -1.09 36.36
C ALA A 400 -11.45 -1.81 37.66
N SER A 401 -10.48 -1.82 38.54
CA SER A 401 -10.55 -2.45 39.85
C SER A 401 -9.76 -1.64 40.85
N PHE A 402 -10.36 -1.36 41.97
CA PHE A 402 -9.72 -0.76 43.12
C PHE A 402 -9.75 -1.70 44.30
N VAL A 403 -8.59 -2.01 44.84
CA VAL A 403 -8.41 -2.89 46.00
C VAL A 403 -7.87 -2.09 47.16
N ASP A 404 -8.45 -2.24 48.32
CA ASP A 404 -7.96 -1.60 49.53
C ASP A 404 -8.31 -2.42 50.81
N TYR A 405 -7.72 -1.99 51.91
CA TYR A 405 -7.80 -2.69 53.22
C TYR A 405 -8.19 -1.72 54.34
N VAL A 406 -9.04 -2.16 55.23
CA VAL A 406 -9.43 -1.38 56.42
C VAL A 406 -9.15 -2.17 57.70
N THR A 407 -8.70 -1.46 58.74
CA THR A 407 -8.63 -1.92 60.12
C THR A 407 -9.38 -0.97 61.03
N GLY A 408 -10.19 -1.48 61.90
CA GLY A 408 -10.79 -0.70 62.94
C GLY A 408 -9.79 -0.38 64.07
N ILE A 409 -9.86 0.84 64.61
CA ILE A 409 -9.01 1.29 65.74
C ILE A 409 -9.81 1.58 67.03
N SER A 410 -11.10 1.26 67.05
CA SER A 410 -11.99 1.48 68.18
C SER A 410 -12.81 0.24 68.46
N THR A 411 -13.51 0.22 69.58
CA THR A 411 -14.42 -0.88 70.02
C THR A 411 -15.68 -1.03 69.13
N THR A 412 -15.76 -0.29 68.03
CA THR A 412 -16.92 -0.27 67.16
C THR A 412 -16.57 -0.89 65.84
N VAL A 413 -17.45 -1.69 65.26
CA VAL A 413 -17.32 -2.22 63.91
C VAL A 413 -17.28 -1.04 62.93
N VAL A 414 -16.24 -1.02 62.09
CA VAL A 414 -16.09 -0.07 61.01
C VAL A 414 -16.44 -0.79 59.70
N ILE A 415 -17.31 -0.14 58.93
CA ILE A 415 -17.62 -0.56 57.58
C ILE A 415 -16.94 0.42 56.62
N ALA A 416 -16.13 -0.10 55.74
CA ALA A 416 -15.58 0.64 54.63
C ALA A 416 -16.11 0.10 53.30
N ALA A 417 -16.37 0.98 52.39
CA ALA A 417 -16.68 0.62 51.00
C ALA A 417 -15.64 1.23 50.09
N PHE A 418 -15.21 0.44 49.12
CA PHE A 418 -14.24 0.81 48.10
C PHE A 418 -14.92 0.81 46.73
N GLY A 419 -14.74 1.86 45.97
CA GLY A 419 -15.42 2.06 44.71
C GLY A 419 -14.57 2.81 43.70
N ILE A 420 -15.10 3.03 42.51
CA ILE A 420 -14.47 3.76 41.44
C ILE A 420 -15.42 4.85 40.95
N GLY A 421 -14.94 6.08 40.86
CA GLY A 421 -15.63 7.19 40.20
C GLY A 421 -15.09 7.40 38.78
N VAL A 422 -16.00 7.44 37.82
CA VAL A 422 -15.67 7.91 36.48
C VAL A 422 -15.96 9.40 36.40
N ASP A 423 -14.96 10.19 36.07
CA ASP A 423 -15.02 11.65 36.01
C ASP A 423 -15.56 12.30 37.30
N SER A 424 -15.43 11.58 38.41
CA SER A 424 -15.96 12.01 39.71
C SER A 424 -15.03 11.60 40.84
N VAL A 425 -14.90 12.49 41.83
CA VAL A 425 -14.17 12.25 43.08
C VAL A 425 -15.12 11.93 44.23
N SER A 426 -16.44 11.92 43.99
CA SER A 426 -17.47 11.77 45.04
C SER A 426 -18.71 10.99 44.61
N VAL A 427 -18.72 10.49 43.36
CA VAL A 427 -19.83 9.66 42.88
C VAL A 427 -19.24 8.33 42.38
N GLN A 428 -19.72 7.25 42.94
CA GLN A 428 -19.33 5.90 42.57
C GLN A 428 -20.06 5.48 41.28
N SER A 429 -19.34 4.84 40.35
CA SER A 429 -19.80 4.55 38.99
C SER A 429 -19.81 3.06 38.63
N GLY A 430 -19.63 2.18 39.55
CA GLY A 430 -19.61 0.72 39.30
C GLY A 430 -20.08 -0.04 40.51
N ASP A 431 -19.54 -1.23 40.69
CA ASP A 431 -19.85 -2.04 41.90
C ASP A 431 -18.91 -1.64 43.03
N ALA A 432 -19.46 -1.44 44.21
CA ALA A 432 -18.70 -1.17 45.41
C ALA A 432 -18.41 -2.47 46.18
N GLY A 433 -17.18 -2.62 46.61
CA GLY A 433 -16.80 -3.69 47.53
C GLY A 433 -16.93 -3.21 48.97
N LEU A 434 -17.65 -3.96 49.80
CA LEU A 434 -17.79 -3.70 51.25
C LEU A 434 -16.75 -4.49 52.02
N ALA A 435 -16.00 -3.84 52.88
CA ALA A 435 -15.11 -4.46 53.86
C ALA A 435 -15.56 -4.08 55.26
N GLY A 436 -15.67 -5.06 56.14
CA GLY A 436 -15.94 -4.85 57.57
C GLY A 436 -14.69 -5.14 58.39
N ALA A 437 -14.37 -4.27 59.35
CA ALA A 437 -13.31 -4.51 60.31
C ALA A 437 -13.85 -4.41 61.71
N ASP A 438 -13.53 -5.41 62.55
CA ASP A 438 -13.85 -5.44 63.99
C ASP A 438 -12.60 -5.04 64.76
N ALA A 439 -12.71 -3.94 65.47
CA ALA A 439 -11.61 -3.38 66.25
C ALA A 439 -11.24 -4.18 67.52
N GLN A 440 -12.17 -4.94 68.08
CA GLN A 440 -11.87 -5.69 69.31
C GLN A 440 -10.86 -6.80 69.15
N ASN A 441 -10.68 -7.28 67.92
CA ASN A 441 -9.79 -8.41 67.62
C ASN A 441 -8.63 -8.01 66.66
N GLY A 442 -8.45 -6.75 66.34
CA GLY A 442 -7.44 -6.31 65.34
C GLY A 442 -7.72 -6.91 63.96
N ALA A 443 -8.94 -7.30 63.70
CA ALA A 443 -9.29 -7.89 62.41
C ALA A 443 -9.23 -6.84 61.32
N SER A 444 -8.51 -7.16 60.24
CA SER A 444 -8.45 -6.40 59.03
C SER A 444 -9.25 -7.08 57.92
N SER A 445 -9.92 -6.32 57.11
CA SER A 445 -10.63 -6.84 55.95
C SER A 445 -10.30 -6.02 54.72
N GLY A 446 -10.09 -6.70 53.61
CA GLY A 446 -9.93 -6.10 52.32
C GLY A 446 -11.08 -6.40 51.38
N ASN A 447 -11.34 -5.52 50.48
CA ASN A 447 -12.31 -5.75 49.42
C ASN A 447 -11.98 -4.94 48.14
N ARG A 448 -12.81 -5.10 47.16
CA ARG A 448 -12.55 -4.63 45.80
C ARG A 448 -13.78 -3.94 45.22
N GLY A 449 -13.64 -2.68 44.82
CA GLY A 449 -14.57 -2.03 43.93
C GLY A 449 -14.22 -2.31 42.48
N SER A 450 -15.21 -2.39 41.62
CA SER A 450 -15.02 -2.62 40.21
C SER A 450 -15.85 -1.69 39.33
N TYR A 451 -15.37 -1.45 38.12
CA TYR A 451 -16.08 -0.72 37.06
C TYR A 451 -15.91 -1.44 35.74
N SER A 452 -16.98 -1.54 34.98
CA SER A 452 -16.97 -1.95 33.57
C SER A 452 -18.02 -1.13 32.84
N GLY A 453 -17.60 -0.35 31.86
CA GLY A 453 -18.51 0.55 31.16
C GLY A 453 -17.90 1.23 29.97
N ILE A 454 -18.68 2.07 29.35
CA ILE A 454 -18.32 2.87 28.16
C ILE A 454 -18.45 4.35 28.54
N PRO A 455 -17.36 5.04 28.86
CA PRO A 455 -17.42 6.43 29.34
C PRO A 455 -17.78 7.45 28.25
N GLY A 456 -17.65 7.08 26.99
CA GLY A 456 -17.90 7.97 25.87
C GLY A 456 -16.61 8.51 25.24
N VAL A 457 -16.74 9.57 24.45
CA VAL A 457 -15.62 10.20 23.72
C VAL A 457 -15.14 11.41 24.51
N GLY A 458 -13.83 11.50 24.75
CA GLY A 458 -13.24 12.63 25.48
C GLY A 458 -12.02 12.25 26.29
N GLN A 459 -11.63 13.14 27.16
CA GLN A 459 -10.69 12.85 28.23
C GLN A 459 -11.47 12.43 29.48
N HIS A 460 -11.13 11.30 30.02
CA HIS A 460 -11.78 10.71 31.20
C HIS A 460 -10.76 10.39 32.26
N TYR A 461 -11.24 10.20 33.48
CA TYR A 461 -10.44 9.64 34.55
C TYR A 461 -11.22 8.64 35.41
N LEU A 462 -10.51 7.69 35.92
CA LEU A 462 -10.97 6.76 36.96
C LEU A 462 -10.33 7.20 38.27
N GLN A 463 -11.14 7.41 39.30
CA GLN A 463 -10.69 7.78 40.62
C GLN A 463 -11.02 6.66 41.62
N ALA A 464 -10.04 6.22 42.37
CA ALA A 464 -10.29 5.38 43.54
C ALA A 464 -11.10 6.13 44.58
N LEU A 465 -12.20 5.54 45.03
CA LEU A 465 -13.12 6.14 46.01
C LEU A 465 -13.20 5.24 47.24
N GLU A 466 -13.37 5.88 48.39
CA GLU A 466 -13.68 5.23 49.65
C GLU A 466 -14.87 5.89 50.32
N LEU A 467 -15.58 5.11 51.16
CA LEU A 467 -16.61 5.54 52.05
C LEU A 467 -16.45 4.76 53.35
N THR A 468 -16.32 5.43 54.48
CA THR A 468 -16.14 4.78 55.77
C THR A 468 -17.24 5.19 56.74
N SER A 469 -17.72 4.26 57.57
CA SER A 469 -18.76 4.54 58.59
C SER A 469 -18.24 5.32 59.80
N ALA A 470 -16.92 5.41 59.97
CA ALA A 470 -16.30 6.13 61.06
C ALA A 470 -14.97 6.78 60.61
N THR A 471 -14.70 7.99 61.03
CA THR A 471 -13.47 8.75 60.74
C THR A 471 -12.24 8.20 61.46
N ASN A 472 -12.40 7.26 62.39
CA ASN A 472 -11.32 6.65 63.16
C ASN A 472 -10.88 5.28 62.60
N SER A 473 -11.26 4.97 61.37
CA SER A 473 -10.76 3.77 60.68
C SER A 473 -9.39 4.01 60.07
N THR A 474 -8.51 3.04 60.12
CA THR A 474 -7.25 3.10 59.40
C THR A 474 -7.40 2.30 58.09
N ILE A 475 -7.19 2.98 56.99
CA ILE A 475 -7.05 2.41 55.65
C ILE A 475 -5.57 2.17 55.43
N TYR A 476 -5.21 1.01 54.90
CA TYR A 476 -3.83 0.64 54.63
C TYR A 476 -3.52 0.84 53.15
N GLY A 477 -2.52 1.66 52.91
CA GLY A 477 -1.94 1.86 51.59
C GLY A 477 -0.82 0.87 51.22
N LEU A 478 0.26 1.37 50.68
CA LEU A 478 1.43 0.56 50.31
C LEU A 478 2.13 -0.01 51.58
N TYR A 479 1.96 -1.28 51.89
CA TYR A 479 2.63 -1.90 53.00
C TYR A 479 4.02 -2.43 52.62
N ALA A 480 5.05 -2.05 53.36
CA ALA A 480 6.46 -2.31 53.04
C ALA A 480 6.87 -3.80 53.00
N ALA A 481 6.02 -4.70 53.44
CA ALA A 481 6.30 -6.14 53.50
C ALA A 481 5.70 -6.95 52.31
N GLY A 482 5.14 -6.32 51.33
CA GLY A 482 4.66 -7.01 50.11
C GLY A 482 3.38 -7.86 50.28
N VAL A 483 2.67 -7.75 51.41
CA VAL A 483 1.55 -8.64 51.73
C VAL A 483 0.17 -8.03 51.41
N GLN A 484 0.10 -6.73 51.13
CA GLN A 484 -1.16 -6.05 50.82
C GLN A 484 -1.02 -5.21 49.56
N ALA A 485 -1.82 -5.52 48.57
CA ALA A 485 -1.91 -4.75 47.33
C ALA A 485 -3.03 -3.72 47.45
N HIS A 486 -2.66 -2.48 47.71
CA HIS A 486 -3.53 -1.32 47.52
C HIS A 486 -3.30 -0.78 46.12
N GLY A 487 -4.35 -0.41 45.43
CA GLY A 487 -4.19 0.29 44.16
C GLY A 487 -5.39 0.20 43.24
N LEU A 488 -5.45 1.22 42.39
CA LEU A 488 -6.37 1.30 41.26
C LEU A 488 -5.66 0.73 40.02
N SER A 489 -6.29 -0.23 39.38
CA SER A 489 -5.85 -0.79 38.10
C SER A 489 -6.96 -0.68 37.06
N ALA A 490 -6.59 -0.47 35.81
CA ALA A 490 -7.55 -0.41 34.72
C ALA A 490 -6.97 -0.99 33.44
N GLN A 491 -7.87 -1.33 32.52
CA GLN A 491 -7.54 -1.65 31.15
C GLN A 491 -8.25 -0.68 30.23
N VAL A 492 -7.49 0.02 29.40
CA VAL A 492 -7.96 1.04 28.48
C VAL A 492 -7.40 0.81 27.08
N TRP A 493 -7.98 1.45 26.09
CA TRP A 493 -7.54 1.36 24.69
C TRP A 493 -6.75 2.60 24.30
N PHE A 494 -5.65 2.41 23.53
CA PHE A 494 -4.89 3.53 22.95
C PHE A 494 -4.32 3.23 21.57
#